data_c2cc476dc12d9092c928ddec8e489163
#
_entry.id   c2cc476dc12d9092c928ddec8e489163
#
_cell.length_a   1.000
_cell.length_b   1.000
_cell.length_c   1.000
_cell.angle_alpha   90.00
_cell.angle_beta   90.00
_cell.angle_gamma   90.00
#
_symmetry.space_group_name_H-M   'P 1'
#
loop_
_entity.id
_entity.type
_entity.pdbx_description
1 polymer ?
#
loop_
_entity_poly.entity_id
_entity_poly.type
_entity_poly.pdbx_seq_one_letter_code
_entity_poly.pdbx_strand_id
1 'polypeptide(L)'
;MRKKFVLHILALCIVCITFFYFFREKNQEPQETASETQKNTIIIETENLSVSEIQHMDAGTMLDDFILNQKLIDSLFYSTEISEEIKQRIWNISYKENENISLNELRYLRVLHRGFDGNTYVGELIVNQVITQDILEIMKELYYNDYPIEKMVLIDEYAGDDEASMEDNNTSAFNYRAISGTTTLSKHSLGMAIDINPKYNPYVVTRANGEIVISPENGITYADRTKDFSYKIDENDLCVRLFLEHGFSWGGNWTSPKDYQHFEK
;
A
#
# COMPACT_ATOMS: atom_id res chain seq x y z
N MET A 1 8.65 4.47 80.61
CA MET A 1 8.33 3.56 79.43
C MET A 1 7.64 4.28 78.24
N ARG A 2 6.88 5.36 78.46
CA ARG A 2 6.16 6.01 77.29
C ARG A 2 7.07 6.81 76.33
N LYS A 3 8.19 7.33 76.70
CA LYS A 3 9.07 8.12 75.82
C LYS A 3 9.89 7.26 74.82
N LYS A 4 10.20 6.02 75.15
CA LYS A 4 10.93 5.10 74.19
C LYS A 4 10.04 4.56 73.14
N PHE A 5 8.73 4.41 73.33
CA PHE A 5 7.80 3.92 72.41
C PHE A 5 7.47 4.93 71.28
N VAL A 6 7.42 6.23 71.60
CA VAL A 6 7.18 7.30 70.64
C VAL A 6 8.37 7.46 69.66
N LEU A 7 9.59 7.27 70.17
CA LEU A 7 10.81 7.40 69.33
C LEU A 7 10.92 6.29 68.30
N HIS A 8 10.44 5.06 68.59
CA HIS A 8 10.46 3.92 67.65
C HIS A 8 9.40 4.08 66.57
N ILE A 9 8.25 4.66 66.86
CA ILE A 9 7.22 4.91 65.86
C ILE A 9 7.67 6.02 64.90
N LEU A 10 8.32 7.10 65.40
CA LEU A 10 8.84 8.13 64.48
C LEU A 10 9.99 7.62 63.58
N ALA A 11 10.87 6.75 64.11
CA ALA A 11 11.92 6.14 63.27
C ALA A 11 11.36 5.20 62.18
N LEU A 12 10.31 4.46 62.51
CA LEU A 12 9.65 3.56 61.51
C LEU A 12 8.94 4.35 60.40
N CYS A 13 8.29 5.49 60.73
CA CYS A 13 7.66 6.36 59.74
C CYS A 13 8.67 7.02 58.79
N ILE A 14 9.84 7.44 59.29
CA ILE A 14 10.89 8.03 58.44
C ILE A 14 11.46 6.99 57.48
N VAL A 15 11.67 5.74 57.91
CA VAL A 15 12.16 4.66 57.06
C VAL A 15 11.12 4.30 55.99
N CYS A 16 9.83 4.30 56.29
CA CYS A 16 8.78 4.05 55.29
C CYS A 16 8.68 5.18 54.28
N ILE A 17 8.85 6.44 54.66
CA ILE A 17 8.79 7.59 53.74
C ILE A 17 10.02 7.59 52.81
N THR A 18 11.22 7.30 53.33
CA THR A 18 12.44 7.20 52.48
C THR A 18 12.38 6.00 51.56
N PHE A 19 11.78 4.87 51.95
CA PHE A 19 11.59 3.70 51.09
C PHE A 19 10.56 3.96 49.95
N PHE A 20 9.52 4.74 50.29
CA PHE A 20 8.52 5.14 49.26
C PHE A 20 9.07 6.14 48.24
N TYR A 21 9.95 7.07 48.69
CA TYR A 21 10.64 7.97 47.75
C TYR A 21 11.68 7.25 46.91
N PHE A 22 12.41 6.28 47.46
CA PHE A 22 13.43 5.52 46.75
C PHE A 22 12.81 4.55 45.72
N PHE A 23 11.61 4.02 45.97
CA PHE A 23 10.86 3.19 45.04
C PHE A 23 10.19 4.01 43.93
N ARG A 24 9.89 5.28 44.18
CA ARG A 24 9.31 6.18 43.20
C ARG A 24 10.33 6.68 42.17
N GLU A 25 11.59 6.85 42.55
CA GLU A 25 12.68 7.22 41.63
C GLU A 25 13.21 6.04 40.80
N LYS A 26 13.03 4.79 41.24
CA LYS A 26 13.50 3.61 40.50
C LYS A 26 12.55 3.10 39.45
N ASN A 27 11.31 3.56 39.40
CA ASN A 27 10.30 3.23 38.42
C ASN A 27 10.00 4.35 37.41
N GLN A 28 10.89 5.34 37.29
CA GLN A 28 10.94 6.13 36.08
C GLN A 28 11.80 5.36 35.07
N GLU A 29 11.14 4.53 34.25
CA GLU A 29 11.71 4.09 32.99
C GLU A 29 12.15 5.33 32.19
N PRO A 30 13.32 5.28 31.54
CA PRO A 30 13.68 6.34 30.59
C PRO A 30 12.55 6.42 29.57
N GLN A 31 11.89 7.56 29.50
CA GLN A 31 11.11 7.89 28.30
C GLN A 31 12.11 7.86 27.14
N GLU A 32 12.14 6.74 26.45
CA GLU A 32 12.57 6.70 25.07
C GLU A 32 11.77 7.78 24.34
N THR A 33 12.45 8.85 23.99
CA THR A 33 11.96 9.77 22.97
C THR A 33 11.96 9.00 21.67
N ALA A 34 10.96 8.13 21.50
CA ALA A 34 10.52 7.73 20.19
C ALA A 34 10.13 9.04 19.50
N SER A 35 10.95 9.45 18.57
CA SER A 35 10.57 10.33 17.50
C SER A 35 9.48 9.58 16.74
N GLU A 36 8.25 9.62 17.26
CA GLU A 36 7.08 9.36 16.49
C GLU A 36 7.08 10.39 15.36
N THR A 37 7.52 9.96 14.20
CA THR A 37 7.10 10.57 12.97
C THR A 37 5.58 10.41 12.99
N GLN A 38 4.88 11.40 13.56
CA GLN A 38 3.45 11.55 13.37
C GLN A 38 3.27 11.65 11.85
N LYS A 39 2.89 10.54 11.22
CA LYS A 39 2.16 10.59 9.97
C LYS A 39 0.95 11.45 10.29
N ASN A 40 0.99 12.71 9.85
CA ASN A 40 -0.18 13.59 9.88
C ASN A 40 -1.20 12.97 8.93
N THR A 41 -2.02 12.08 9.44
CA THR A 41 -3.27 11.71 8.80
C THR A 41 -4.14 12.95 8.92
N ILE A 42 -4.21 13.74 7.87
CA ILE A 42 -5.13 14.89 7.79
C ILE A 42 -6.51 14.29 7.58
N ILE A 43 -7.28 14.20 8.66
CA ILE A 43 -8.72 13.93 8.57
C ILE A 43 -9.36 15.27 8.20
N ILE A 44 -9.83 15.40 6.97
CA ILE A 44 -10.59 16.56 6.55
C ILE A 44 -12.05 16.26 6.90
N GLU A 45 -12.48 16.74 8.08
CA GLU A 45 -13.91 16.82 8.43
C GLU A 45 -14.53 17.99 7.67
N THR A 46 -15.20 17.71 6.54
CA THR A 46 -15.94 18.75 5.84
C THR A 46 -17.29 18.19 5.37
N GLU A 47 -18.35 18.82 5.82
CA GLU A 47 -19.73 18.43 5.49
C GLU A 47 -20.11 18.57 4.00
N ASN A 48 -19.25 19.11 3.11
CA ASN A 48 -19.57 19.33 1.70
C ASN A 48 -18.32 19.46 0.81
N LEU A 49 -17.42 18.47 0.77
CA LEU A 49 -16.34 18.47 -0.22
C LEU A 49 -16.91 18.36 -1.65
N SER A 50 -16.47 19.23 -2.53
CA SER A 50 -16.78 19.12 -3.95
C SER A 50 -15.93 18.04 -4.63
N VAL A 51 -16.41 17.49 -5.74
CA VAL A 51 -15.64 16.56 -6.59
C VAL A 51 -14.26 17.11 -6.90
N SER A 52 -14.18 18.41 -7.25
CA SER A 52 -12.93 19.08 -7.61
C SER A 52 -11.92 19.11 -6.46
N GLU A 53 -12.36 19.32 -5.23
CA GLU A 53 -11.46 19.34 -4.07
C GLU A 53 -10.85 17.94 -3.83
N ILE A 54 -11.66 16.87 -3.91
CA ILE A 54 -11.17 15.50 -3.74
C ILE A 54 -10.23 15.11 -4.89
N GLN A 55 -10.52 15.56 -6.11
CA GLN A 55 -9.67 15.29 -7.27
C GLN A 55 -8.26 15.89 -7.14
N HIS A 56 -8.08 16.94 -6.34
CA HIS A 56 -6.79 17.58 -6.08
C HIS A 56 -6.10 17.08 -4.81
N MET A 57 -6.71 16.18 -4.05
CA MET A 57 -6.06 15.58 -2.89
C MET A 57 -4.93 14.63 -3.31
N ASP A 58 -3.90 14.53 -2.50
CA ASP A 58 -2.81 13.58 -2.73
C ASP A 58 -3.31 12.13 -2.61
N ALA A 59 -2.73 11.22 -3.38
CA ALA A 59 -2.96 9.79 -3.20
C ALA A 59 -2.52 9.35 -1.79
N GLY A 60 -3.24 8.40 -1.19
CA GLY A 60 -3.09 8.02 0.21
C GLY A 60 -3.87 8.90 1.19
N THR A 61 -4.57 9.95 0.73
CA THR A 61 -5.47 10.73 1.60
C THR A 61 -6.68 9.89 1.98
N MET A 62 -6.94 9.80 3.29
CA MET A 62 -8.13 9.15 3.83
C MET A 62 -9.34 10.07 3.70
N LEU A 63 -10.46 9.55 3.22
CA LEU A 63 -11.73 10.24 3.12
C LEU A 63 -12.70 9.71 4.18
N ASP A 64 -13.49 10.62 4.75
CA ASP A 64 -14.60 10.23 5.63
C ASP A 64 -15.77 9.70 4.78
N ASP A 65 -16.18 8.46 5.03
CA ASP A 65 -17.28 7.82 4.30
C ASP A 65 -18.61 8.58 4.44
N PHE A 66 -18.80 9.36 5.50
CA PHE A 66 -20.02 10.18 5.67
C PHE A 66 -20.20 11.27 4.62
N ILE A 67 -19.11 11.72 3.98
CA ILE A 67 -19.17 12.70 2.89
C ILE A 67 -19.39 12.06 1.52
N LEU A 68 -19.21 10.74 1.41
CA LEU A 68 -19.24 10.00 0.16
C LEU A 68 -20.65 9.50 -0.15
N ASN A 69 -21.34 10.12 -1.09
CA ASN A 69 -22.54 9.56 -1.69
C ASN A 69 -22.21 8.86 -3.01
N GLN A 70 -23.11 7.98 -3.49
CA GLN A 70 -22.93 7.19 -4.70
C GLN A 70 -22.47 8.02 -5.90
N LYS A 71 -23.09 9.17 -6.15
CA LYS A 71 -22.78 10.03 -7.30
C LYS A 71 -21.37 10.62 -7.18
N LEU A 72 -20.95 10.99 -5.99
CA LEU A 72 -19.61 11.49 -5.71
C LEU A 72 -18.58 10.37 -5.93
N ILE A 73 -18.80 9.21 -5.33
CA ILE A 73 -17.95 8.01 -5.51
C ILE A 73 -17.76 7.72 -7.00
N ASP A 74 -18.86 7.63 -7.77
CA ASP A 74 -18.80 7.32 -9.20
C ASP A 74 -17.94 8.33 -10.00
N SER A 75 -17.90 9.59 -9.58
CA SER A 75 -17.13 10.66 -10.24
C SER A 75 -15.64 10.66 -9.85
N LEU A 76 -15.24 9.85 -8.87
CA LEU A 76 -13.86 9.75 -8.39
C LEU A 76 -13.08 8.59 -9.05
N PHE A 77 -13.74 7.80 -9.91
CA PHE A 77 -13.10 6.81 -10.80
C PHE A 77 -12.99 7.41 -12.19
N TYR A 78 -11.85 8.02 -12.48
CA TYR A 78 -11.63 8.69 -13.77
C TYR A 78 -10.18 8.60 -14.23
N SER A 79 -9.95 8.90 -15.49
CA SER A 79 -8.63 8.99 -16.07
C SER A 79 -8.42 10.31 -16.80
N THR A 80 -7.17 10.72 -16.90
CA THR A 80 -6.72 11.86 -17.69
C THR A 80 -5.50 11.48 -18.54
N GLU A 81 -5.18 12.30 -19.52
CA GLU A 81 -3.87 12.28 -20.14
C GLU A 81 -2.79 12.62 -19.09
N ILE A 82 -1.54 12.29 -19.38
CA ILE A 82 -0.41 12.65 -18.51
C ILE A 82 -0.22 14.17 -18.60
N SER A 83 -0.56 14.88 -17.52
CA SER A 83 -0.34 16.32 -17.40
C SER A 83 1.14 16.65 -17.24
N GLU A 84 1.52 17.91 -17.44
CA GLU A 84 2.91 18.33 -17.18
C GLU A 84 3.32 18.13 -15.72
N GLU A 85 2.39 18.24 -14.77
CA GLU A 85 2.62 17.97 -13.36
C GLU A 85 2.95 16.48 -13.13
N ILE A 86 2.12 15.56 -13.63
CA ILE A 86 2.35 14.12 -13.54
C ILE A 86 3.64 13.74 -14.27
N LYS A 87 3.89 14.33 -15.45
CA LYS A 87 5.12 14.10 -16.20
C LYS A 87 6.37 14.50 -15.37
N GLN A 88 6.34 15.61 -14.64
CA GLN A 88 7.46 16.01 -13.78
C GLN A 88 7.71 15.02 -12.64
N ARG A 89 6.65 14.41 -12.09
CA ARG A 89 6.76 13.39 -11.03
C ARG A 89 7.42 12.10 -11.54
N ILE A 90 7.08 11.65 -12.76
CA ILE A 90 7.50 10.35 -13.29
C ILE A 90 8.78 10.40 -14.15
N TRP A 91 9.19 11.58 -14.62
CA TRP A 91 10.30 11.73 -15.57
C TRP A 91 11.65 11.34 -14.97
N ASN A 92 12.35 10.43 -15.65
CA ASN A 92 13.61 9.79 -15.21
C ASN A 92 13.50 8.97 -13.92
N ILE A 93 12.28 8.67 -13.47
CA ILE A 93 11.99 7.74 -12.38
C ILE A 93 11.31 6.51 -13.00
N SER A 94 9.99 6.46 -13.01
CA SER A 94 9.25 5.36 -13.64
C SER A 94 9.15 5.49 -15.16
N TYR A 95 9.23 6.69 -15.73
CA TYR A 95 9.26 6.94 -17.18
C TYR A 95 10.61 7.49 -17.63
N LYS A 96 11.17 6.89 -18.69
CA LYS A 96 12.40 7.33 -19.37
C LYS A 96 12.10 7.48 -20.85
N GLU A 97 12.82 8.39 -21.53
CA GLU A 97 12.75 8.50 -23.00
C GLU A 97 13.09 7.15 -23.64
N ASN A 98 12.20 6.65 -24.48
CA ASN A 98 12.29 5.31 -25.06
C ASN A 98 11.49 5.23 -26.38
N GLU A 99 11.67 4.12 -27.12
CA GLU A 99 11.00 3.86 -28.39
C GLU A 99 9.79 2.90 -28.27
N ASN A 100 9.46 2.43 -27.06
CA ASN A 100 8.49 1.36 -26.83
C ASN A 100 7.11 1.87 -26.40
N ILE A 101 7.07 2.97 -25.64
CA ILE A 101 5.84 3.56 -25.12
C ILE A 101 5.98 5.08 -25.02
N SER A 102 5.04 5.81 -25.57
CA SER A 102 4.99 7.27 -25.47
C SER A 102 4.07 7.70 -24.32
N LEU A 103 4.28 8.91 -23.79
CA LEU A 103 3.40 9.48 -22.76
C LEU A 103 1.94 9.58 -23.25
N ASN A 104 1.71 9.77 -24.55
CA ASN A 104 0.37 9.87 -25.13
C ASN A 104 -0.40 8.53 -25.08
N GLU A 105 0.28 7.41 -24.95
CA GLU A 105 -0.33 6.08 -24.79
C GLU A 105 -0.65 5.74 -23.34
N LEU A 106 -0.17 6.55 -22.38
CA LEU A 106 -0.43 6.38 -20.98
C LEU A 106 -1.59 7.26 -20.50
N ARG A 107 -2.28 6.80 -19.46
CA ARG A 107 -3.33 7.53 -18.74
C ARG A 107 -3.03 7.52 -17.26
N TYR A 108 -3.22 8.65 -16.64
CA TYR A 108 -3.22 8.80 -15.19
C TYR A 108 -4.63 8.54 -14.68
N LEU A 109 -4.77 7.62 -13.74
CA LEU A 109 -6.04 7.23 -13.14
C LEU A 109 -6.10 7.72 -11.70
N ARG A 110 -7.30 8.19 -11.34
CA ARG A 110 -7.69 8.42 -9.96
C ARG A 110 -8.81 7.47 -9.61
N VAL A 111 -8.68 6.81 -8.47
CA VAL A 111 -9.63 5.80 -7.98
C VAL A 111 -9.78 5.92 -6.47
N LEU A 112 -10.78 5.26 -5.92
CA LEU A 112 -10.87 5.02 -4.48
C LEU A 112 -10.55 3.56 -4.18
N HIS A 113 -10.00 3.29 -3.00
CA HIS A 113 -9.82 1.95 -2.50
C HIS A 113 -10.14 1.85 -1.01
N ARG A 114 -10.47 0.64 -0.53
CA ARG A 114 -10.62 0.33 0.89
C ARG A 114 -9.27 -0.07 1.44
N GLY A 115 -8.79 0.64 2.46
CA GLY A 115 -7.60 0.25 3.20
C GLY A 115 -7.83 -0.99 4.06
N PHE A 116 -6.77 -1.57 4.59
CA PHE A 116 -6.85 -2.72 5.52
C PHE A 116 -7.54 -2.39 6.85
N ASP A 117 -7.64 -1.13 7.16
CA ASP A 117 -8.40 -0.59 8.30
C ASP A 117 -9.88 -0.34 8.01
N GLY A 118 -10.32 -0.61 6.76
CA GLY A 118 -11.69 -0.44 6.29
C GLY A 118 -12.06 1.00 5.89
N ASN A 119 -11.13 1.95 5.99
CA ASN A 119 -11.36 3.33 5.58
C ASN A 119 -11.21 3.49 4.06
N THR A 120 -11.82 4.54 3.51
CA THR A 120 -11.66 4.92 2.10
C THR A 120 -10.42 5.78 1.91
N TYR A 121 -9.66 5.47 0.88
CA TYR A 121 -8.47 6.21 0.48
C TYR A 121 -8.53 6.62 -0.99
N VAL A 122 -7.91 7.74 -1.29
CA VAL A 122 -7.66 8.17 -2.67
C VAL A 122 -6.46 7.43 -3.21
N GLY A 123 -6.61 6.73 -4.34
CA GLY A 123 -5.54 6.02 -5.03
C GLY A 123 -5.19 6.66 -6.37
N GLU A 124 -4.00 6.33 -6.88
CA GLU A 124 -3.54 6.72 -8.20
C GLU A 124 -2.79 5.60 -8.90
N LEU A 125 -2.94 5.51 -10.22
CA LEU A 125 -2.25 4.57 -11.10
C LEU A 125 -1.89 5.24 -12.41
N ILE A 126 -0.89 4.70 -13.12
CA ILE A 126 -0.66 5.00 -14.53
C ILE A 126 -0.74 3.68 -15.28
N VAL A 127 -1.57 3.64 -16.33
CA VAL A 127 -1.72 2.46 -17.19
C VAL A 127 -1.80 2.86 -18.67
N ASN A 128 -1.67 1.89 -19.56
CA ASN A 128 -1.88 2.12 -20.99
C ASN A 128 -3.35 2.49 -21.25
N GLN A 129 -3.56 3.40 -22.22
CA GLN A 129 -4.90 3.80 -22.64
C GLN A 129 -5.80 2.63 -23.07
N VAL A 130 -5.20 1.54 -23.56
CA VAL A 130 -5.91 0.35 -24.05
C VAL A 130 -6.64 -0.39 -22.93
N ILE A 131 -6.08 -0.39 -21.70
CA ILE A 131 -6.66 -1.08 -20.54
C ILE A 131 -7.30 -0.14 -19.53
N THR A 132 -7.28 1.17 -19.78
CA THR A 132 -7.74 2.20 -18.84
C THR A 132 -9.17 1.96 -18.35
N GLN A 133 -10.09 1.68 -19.27
CA GLN A 133 -11.50 1.48 -18.92
C GLN A 133 -11.68 0.20 -18.09
N ASP A 134 -11.01 -0.88 -18.47
CA ASP A 134 -11.04 -2.14 -17.73
C ASP A 134 -10.57 -1.93 -16.27
N ILE A 135 -9.45 -1.22 -16.09
CA ILE A 135 -8.91 -0.96 -14.74
C ILE A 135 -9.86 -0.08 -13.92
N LEU A 136 -10.45 0.96 -14.50
CA LEU A 136 -11.43 1.80 -13.80
C LEU A 136 -12.65 0.99 -13.34
N GLU A 137 -13.18 0.10 -14.19
CA GLU A 137 -14.32 -0.76 -13.86
C GLU A 137 -13.95 -1.78 -12.78
N ILE A 138 -12.80 -2.44 -12.88
CA ILE A 138 -12.30 -3.38 -11.89
C ILE A 138 -12.10 -2.69 -10.54
N MET A 139 -11.40 -1.56 -10.48
CA MET A 139 -11.14 -0.84 -9.23
C MET A 139 -12.46 -0.36 -8.58
N LYS A 140 -13.41 0.06 -9.37
CA LYS A 140 -14.72 0.47 -8.91
C LYS A 140 -15.51 -0.70 -8.29
N GLU A 141 -15.53 -1.86 -8.95
CA GLU A 141 -16.16 -3.06 -8.44
C GLU A 141 -15.47 -3.58 -7.16
N LEU A 142 -14.13 -3.56 -7.10
CA LEU A 142 -13.37 -3.89 -5.89
C LEU A 142 -13.75 -2.96 -4.73
N TYR A 143 -13.83 -1.65 -4.99
CA TYR A 143 -14.23 -0.68 -3.98
C TYR A 143 -15.65 -0.93 -3.43
N TYR A 144 -16.63 -1.17 -4.31
CA TYR A 144 -18.03 -1.41 -3.90
C TYR A 144 -18.23 -2.76 -3.19
N ASN A 145 -17.29 -3.69 -3.34
CA ASN A 145 -17.30 -4.96 -2.60
C ASN A 145 -16.39 -4.92 -1.36
N ASP A 146 -15.99 -3.73 -0.90
CA ASP A 146 -15.11 -3.52 0.26
C ASP A 146 -13.82 -4.34 0.18
N TYR A 147 -13.31 -4.58 -1.06
CA TYR A 147 -12.08 -5.36 -1.27
C TYR A 147 -10.87 -4.60 -0.75
N PRO A 148 -10.08 -5.19 0.18
CA PRO A 148 -9.02 -4.47 0.85
C PRO A 148 -7.77 -4.31 -0.04
N ILE A 149 -7.35 -3.08 -0.25
CA ILE A 149 -6.08 -2.70 -0.88
C ILE A 149 -5.37 -1.74 0.07
N GLU A 150 -4.18 -2.11 0.57
CA GLU A 150 -3.54 -1.35 1.63
C GLU A 150 -3.09 0.03 1.19
N LYS A 151 -2.43 0.11 0.02
CA LYS A 151 -1.87 1.34 -0.53
C LYS A 151 -1.94 1.34 -2.05
N MET A 152 -2.09 2.53 -2.64
CA MET A 152 -2.12 2.70 -4.09
C MET A 152 -1.61 4.10 -4.45
N VAL A 153 -0.28 4.23 -4.57
CA VAL A 153 0.41 5.45 -5.01
C VAL A 153 1.35 5.12 -6.16
N LEU A 154 1.79 6.13 -6.92
CA LEU A 154 2.76 5.90 -8.00
C LEU A 154 4.06 5.32 -7.43
N ILE A 155 4.70 4.45 -8.20
CA ILE A 155 6.00 3.87 -7.83
C ILE A 155 7.10 4.92 -7.73
N ASP A 156 6.86 6.09 -8.28
CA ASP A 156 7.73 7.27 -8.22
C ASP A 156 7.95 7.76 -6.78
N GLU A 157 7.00 7.53 -5.87
CA GLU A 157 7.14 7.79 -4.42
C GLU A 157 8.22 6.88 -3.77
N TYR A 158 8.61 5.81 -4.47
CA TYR A 158 9.69 4.89 -4.11
C TYR A 158 10.91 5.05 -5.03
N ALA A 159 11.04 6.21 -5.72
CA ALA A 159 12.09 6.47 -6.69
C ALA A 159 12.19 5.42 -7.82
N GLY A 160 11.08 4.76 -8.16
CA GLY A 160 11.01 3.70 -9.17
C GLY A 160 11.55 2.34 -8.71
N ASP A 161 11.81 2.16 -7.41
CA ASP A 161 12.29 0.91 -6.81
C ASP A 161 11.11 -0.04 -6.54
N ASP A 162 11.03 -1.12 -7.34
CA ASP A 162 9.97 -2.12 -7.21
C ASP A 162 10.00 -2.82 -5.85
N GLU A 163 11.19 -3.20 -5.36
CA GLU A 163 11.29 -3.94 -4.10
C GLU A 163 10.81 -3.08 -2.94
N ALA A 164 11.24 -1.83 -2.86
CA ALA A 164 10.79 -0.90 -1.82
C ALA A 164 9.27 -0.65 -1.88
N SER A 165 8.70 -0.53 -3.10
CA SER A 165 7.26 -0.37 -3.31
C SER A 165 6.48 -1.62 -2.85
N MET A 166 6.94 -2.81 -3.22
CA MET A 166 6.31 -4.07 -2.83
C MET A 166 6.45 -4.37 -1.33
N GLU A 167 7.58 -4.05 -0.71
CA GLU A 167 7.79 -4.19 0.75
C GLU A 167 6.82 -3.34 1.56
N ASP A 168 6.45 -2.16 1.06
CA ASP A 168 5.44 -1.27 1.63
C ASP A 168 4.00 -1.61 1.20
N ASN A 169 3.83 -2.79 0.58
CA ASN A 169 2.56 -3.33 0.09
C ASN A 169 1.81 -2.39 -0.87
N ASN A 170 2.54 -1.62 -1.66
CA ASN A 170 1.96 -0.66 -2.58
C ASN A 170 1.46 -1.35 -3.87
N THR A 171 0.17 -1.26 -4.14
CA THR A 171 -0.44 -1.62 -5.43
C THR A 171 0.05 -0.64 -6.48
N SER A 172 0.66 -1.13 -7.56
CA SER A 172 1.30 -0.31 -8.59
C SER A 172 1.09 -0.86 -10.00
N ALA A 173 1.29 -0.03 -11.03
CA ALA A 173 1.09 -0.44 -12.41
C ALA A 173 2.31 -0.09 -13.30
N PHE A 174 2.41 1.14 -13.80
CA PHE A 174 3.46 1.52 -14.72
C PHE A 174 4.83 1.69 -14.05
N ASN A 175 5.84 1.02 -14.61
CA ASN A 175 7.25 1.24 -14.31
C ASN A 175 8.11 0.78 -15.50
N TYR A 176 8.79 1.70 -16.18
CA TYR A 176 9.59 1.40 -17.37
C TYR A 176 10.92 0.75 -17.02
N ARG A 177 10.94 -0.57 -17.01
CA ARG A 177 12.11 -1.41 -16.67
C ARG A 177 12.10 -2.76 -17.39
N ALA A 178 13.25 -3.37 -17.50
CA ALA A 178 13.32 -4.78 -17.88
C ALA A 178 12.88 -5.71 -16.73
N ILE A 179 12.45 -6.91 -17.07
CA ILE A 179 12.28 -8.02 -16.12
C ILE A 179 13.63 -8.30 -15.47
N SER A 180 13.66 -8.42 -14.15
CA SER A 180 14.89 -8.63 -13.38
C SER A 180 15.76 -9.76 -13.95
N GLY A 181 17.03 -9.46 -14.19
CA GLY A 181 18.01 -10.41 -14.75
C GLY A 181 17.88 -10.67 -16.25
N THR A 182 17.05 -9.90 -16.98
CA THR A 182 16.86 -10.05 -18.43
C THR A 182 16.98 -8.72 -19.16
N THR A 183 16.92 -8.76 -20.51
CA THR A 183 16.77 -7.57 -21.38
C THR A 183 15.34 -7.40 -21.88
N THR A 184 14.42 -8.29 -21.52
CA THR A 184 13.02 -8.24 -21.92
C THR A 184 12.29 -7.20 -21.09
N LEU A 185 11.53 -6.30 -21.74
CA LEU A 185 10.69 -5.35 -21.03
C LEU A 185 9.58 -6.06 -20.25
N SER A 186 9.34 -5.61 -19.04
CA SER A 186 8.16 -6.01 -18.27
C SER A 186 6.89 -5.47 -18.91
N LYS A 187 5.75 -6.12 -18.70
CA LYS A 187 4.43 -5.58 -19.06
C LYS A 187 4.11 -4.28 -18.34
N HIS A 188 4.66 -4.08 -17.14
CA HIS A 188 4.61 -2.79 -16.43
C HIS A 188 5.24 -1.66 -17.24
N SER A 189 6.29 -1.94 -18.02
CA SER A 189 6.94 -0.95 -18.90
C SER A 189 6.03 -0.42 -20.00
N LEU A 190 5.01 -1.19 -20.36
CA LEU A 190 4.02 -0.82 -21.38
C LEU A 190 2.71 -0.32 -20.75
N GLY A 191 2.64 -0.24 -19.43
CA GLY A 191 1.43 0.08 -18.68
C GLY A 191 0.33 -1.00 -18.82
N MET A 192 0.71 -2.23 -19.14
CA MET A 192 -0.20 -3.35 -19.43
C MET A 192 -0.28 -4.37 -18.28
N ALA A 193 0.24 -4.03 -17.10
CA ALA A 193 0.19 -4.86 -15.91
C ALA A 193 -0.10 -4.03 -14.66
N ILE A 194 -0.61 -4.70 -13.63
CA ILE A 194 -0.85 -4.17 -12.31
C ILE A 194 -0.56 -5.24 -11.26
N ASP A 195 0.08 -4.85 -10.17
CA ASP A 195 0.35 -5.68 -9.01
C ASP A 195 -0.53 -5.24 -7.84
N ILE A 196 -1.26 -6.17 -7.23
CA ILE A 196 -2.22 -5.93 -6.13
C ILE A 196 -1.70 -6.53 -4.84
N ASN A 197 -1.59 -5.71 -3.78
CA ASN A 197 -1.15 -6.14 -2.44
C ASN A 197 0.11 -7.05 -2.47
N PRO A 198 1.23 -6.58 -3.03
CA PRO A 198 2.38 -7.42 -3.40
C PRO A 198 3.02 -8.16 -2.23
N LYS A 199 3.12 -7.55 -1.05
CA LYS A 199 3.71 -8.16 0.14
C LYS A 199 2.98 -9.45 0.55
N TYR A 200 1.65 -9.46 0.46
CA TYR A 200 0.82 -10.62 0.81
C TYR A 200 0.69 -11.61 -0.34
N ASN A 201 1.07 -11.20 -1.56
CA ASN A 201 0.95 -11.99 -2.78
C ASN A 201 2.26 -12.00 -3.58
N PRO A 202 3.36 -12.49 -2.96
CA PRO A 202 4.68 -12.32 -3.53
C PRO A 202 4.90 -13.09 -4.83
N TYR A 203 5.84 -12.60 -5.62
CA TYR A 203 6.50 -13.37 -6.68
C TYR A 203 7.34 -14.47 -6.07
N VAL A 204 7.25 -15.68 -6.61
CA VAL A 204 8.00 -16.86 -6.14
C VAL A 204 8.55 -17.63 -7.32
N VAL A 205 9.87 -17.83 -7.34
CA VAL A 205 10.52 -18.65 -8.37
C VAL A 205 11.56 -19.60 -7.75
N THR A 206 11.59 -20.84 -8.24
CA THR A 206 12.68 -21.78 -7.94
C THR A 206 13.65 -21.75 -9.09
N ARG A 207 14.87 -21.31 -8.85
CA ARG A 207 15.97 -21.30 -9.81
C ARG A 207 16.46 -22.70 -10.12
N ALA A 208 17.19 -22.87 -11.22
CA ALA A 208 17.75 -24.16 -11.65
C ALA A 208 18.69 -24.79 -10.61
N ASN A 209 19.33 -23.98 -9.74
CA ASN A 209 20.18 -24.44 -8.65
C ASN A 209 19.40 -24.88 -7.39
N GLY A 210 18.06 -24.81 -7.42
CA GLY A 210 17.19 -25.14 -6.30
C GLY A 210 16.94 -23.97 -5.32
N GLU A 211 17.53 -22.80 -5.56
CA GLU A 211 17.30 -21.60 -4.77
C GLU A 211 15.88 -21.09 -5.01
N ILE A 212 15.16 -20.78 -3.92
CA ILE A 212 13.86 -20.13 -3.99
C ILE A 212 14.06 -18.62 -3.80
N VAL A 213 13.61 -17.85 -4.77
CA VAL A 213 13.61 -16.38 -4.70
C VAL A 213 12.17 -15.91 -4.49
N ILE A 214 12.00 -15.02 -3.54
CA ILE A 214 10.72 -14.43 -3.16
C ILE A 214 10.89 -12.90 -3.22
N SER A 215 9.96 -12.22 -3.86
CA SER A 215 9.93 -10.76 -3.93
C SER A 215 8.49 -10.26 -3.72
N PRO A 216 8.28 -9.31 -2.80
CA PRO A 216 9.31 -8.70 -1.96
C PRO A 216 9.88 -9.64 -0.89
N GLU A 217 11.09 -9.36 -0.39
CA GLU A 217 11.77 -10.22 0.58
C GLU A 217 10.94 -10.39 1.87
N ASN A 218 10.30 -9.32 2.33
CA ASN A 218 9.42 -9.36 3.51
C ASN A 218 8.09 -10.09 3.28
N GLY A 219 7.78 -10.50 2.05
CA GLY A 219 6.65 -11.36 1.65
C GLY A 219 6.87 -12.85 1.90
N ILE A 220 8.05 -13.27 2.37
CA ILE A 220 8.42 -14.69 2.57
C ILE A 220 7.41 -15.47 3.42
N THR A 221 6.78 -14.83 4.41
CA THR A 221 5.76 -15.45 5.26
C THR A 221 4.51 -15.88 4.47
N TYR A 222 4.23 -15.19 3.36
CA TYR A 222 3.06 -15.38 2.51
C TYR A 222 3.32 -16.24 1.27
N ALA A 223 4.56 -16.68 1.07
CA ALA A 223 4.95 -17.53 -0.06
C ALA A 223 4.39 -18.95 0.04
N ASP A 224 4.14 -19.45 1.26
CA ASP A 224 3.50 -20.75 1.49
C ASP A 224 1.99 -20.66 1.29
N ARG A 225 1.54 -20.87 0.06
CA ARG A 225 0.13 -20.74 -0.36
C ARG A 225 -0.77 -21.88 0.13
N THR A 226 -0.23 -22.88 0.82
CA THR A 226 -1.03 -23.93 1.50
C THR A 226 -1.65 -23.42 2.79
N LYS A 227 -1.11 -22.34 3.35
CA LYS A 227 -1.63 -21.66 4.54
C LYS A 227 -2.76 -20.71 4.18
N ASP A 228 -3.65 -20.52 5.15
CA ASP A 228 -4.67 -19.49 5.09
C ASP A 228 -4.17 -18.24 5.83
N PHE A 229 -4.36 -17.07 5.22
CA PHE A 229 -4.01 -15.77 5.78
C PHE A 229 -4.83 -14.67 5.11
N SER A 230 -4.96 -13.53 5.79
CA SER A 230 -5.67 -12.35 5.27
C SER A 230 -5.01 -11.81 4.00
N TYR A 231 -5.83 -11.26 3.11
CA TYR A 231 -5.39 -10.59 1.87
C TYR A 231 -4.68 -11.49 0.84
N LYS A 232 -4.87 -12.80 0.98
CA LYS A 232 -4.39 -13.79 0.03
C LYS A 232 -5.21 -13.74 -1.25
N ILE A 233 -4.55 -13.52 -2.38
CA ILE A 233 -5.16 -13.64 -3.71
C ILE A 233 -5.00 -15.09 -4.18
N ASP A 234 -6.08 -15.81 -4.40
CA ASP A 234 -6.12 -17.16 -4.94
C ASP A 234 -7.13 -17.28 -6.10
N GLU A 235 -7.26 -18.45 -6.66
CA GLU A 235 -8.10 -18.72 -7.85
C GLU A 235 -9.59 -18.39 -7.65
N ASN A 236 -10.08 -18.32 -6.41
CA ASN A 236 -11.47 -18.01 -6.07
C ASN A 236 -11.66 -16.55 -5.63
N ASP A 237 -10.58 -15.78 -5.59
CA ASP A 237 -10.59 -14.40 -5.13
C ASP A 237 -11.39 -13.49 -6.09
N LEU A 238 -12.12 -12.52 -5.52
CA LEU A 238 -12.89 -11.54 -6.28
C LEU A 238 -12.00 -10.80 -7.29
N CYS A 239 -10.79 -10.40 -6.87
CA CYS A 239 -9.84 -9.68 -7.71
C CYS A 239 -9.47 -10.53 -8.95
N VAL A 240 -9.11 -11.81 -8.75
CA VAL A 240 -8.78 -12.72 -9.86
C VAL A 240 -9.96 -12.85 -10.81
N ARG A 241 -11.17 -13.05 -10.30
CA ARG A 241 -12.36 -13.19 -11.14
C ARG A 241 -12.59 -11.94 -12.01
N LEU A 242 -12.53 -10.74 -11.42
CA LEU A 242 -12.76 -9.49 -12.14
C LEU A 242 -11.70 -9.27 -13.23
N PHE A 243 -10.41 -9.45 -12.91
CA PHE A 243 -9.36 -9.30 -13.92
C PHE A 243 -9.49 -10.30 -15.07
N LEU A 244 -9.83 -11.57 -14.79
CA LEU A 244 -10.05 -12.59 -15.84
C LEU A 244 -11.27 -12.24 -16.71
N GLU A 245 -12.38 -11.76 -16.13
CA GLU A 245 -13.58 -11.32 -16.85
C GLU A 245 -13.27 -10.17 -17.82
N HIS A 246 -12.31 -9.29 -17.47
CA HIS A 246 -11.80 -8.20 -18.30
C HIS A 246 -10.68 -8.64 -19.26
N GLY A 247 -10.36 -9.93 -19.35
CA GLY A 247 -9.42 -10.51 -20.31
C GLY A 247 -7.94 -10.38 -19.93
N PHE A 248 -7.64 -10.12 -18.66
CA PHE A 248 -6.28 -10.20 -18.12
C PHE A 248 -5.91 -11.66 -17.85
N SER A 249 -4.62 -11.94 -17.80
CA SER A 249 -4.06 -13.16 -17.22
C SER A 249 -3.55 -12.87 -15.80
N TRP A 250 -3.59 -13.88 -14.93
CA TRP A 250 -3.07 -13.82 -13.57
C TRP A 250 -1.80 -14.64 -13.43
N GLY A 251 -0.72 -14.05 -12.88
CA GLY A 251 0.57 -14.70 -12.70
C GLY A 251 0.55 -15.87 -11.72
N GLY A 252 -0.44 -15.93 -10.81
CA GLY A 252 -0.68 -17.09 -9.97
C GLY A 252 -1.05 -18.37 -10.74
N ASN A 253 -1.53 -18.24 -11.99
CA ASN A 253 -1.83 -19.37 -12.88
C ASN A 253 -0.58 -19.87 -13.64
N TRP A 254 0.52 -19.12 -13.68
CA TRP A 254 1.72 -19.54 -14.38
C TRP A 254 2.33 -20.81 -13.76
N THR A 255 3.07 -21.59 -14.55
CA THR A 255 3.73 -22.78 -14.03
C THR A 255 4.96 -22.42 -13.18
N SER A 256 5.83 -21.56 -13.71
CA SER A 256 7.00 -20.97 -13.06
C SER A 256 7.49 -19.77 -13.89
N PRO A 257 7.78 -18.63 -13.26
CA PRO A 257 7.55 -18.34 -11.85
C PRO A 257 6.07 -18.35 -11.49
N LYS A 258 5.74 -18.26 -10.20
CA LYS A 258 4.43 -17.88 -9.70
C LYS A 258 4.48 -16.41 -9.28
N ASP A 259 3.50 -15.62 -9.73
CA ASP A 259 3.42 -14.20 -9.40
C ASP A 259 1.99 -13.87 -8.95
N TYR A 260 1.78 -13.97 -7.64
CA TYR A 260 0.45 -13.94 -7.08
C TYR A 260 -0.18 -12.54 -7.05
N GLN A 261 0.65 -11.49 -7.10
CA GLN A 261 0.22 -10.09 -7.16
C GLN A 261 -0.18 -9.66 -8.57
N HIS A 262 0.39 -10.30 -9.62
CA HIS A 262 0.52 -9.80 -10.97
C HIS A 262 -0.65 -10.15 -11.89
N PHE A 263 -1.22 -9.12 -12.51
CA PHE A 263 -2.24 -9.22 -13.57
C PHE A 263 -1.75 -8.49 -14.81
N GLU A 264 -1.81 -9.13 -15.99
CA GLU A 264 -1.36 -8.53 -17.27
C GLU A 264 -2.30 -8.82 -18.43
N LYS A 265 -2.28 -7.92 -19.45
CA LYS A 265 -3.09 -8.05 -20.66
C LYS A 265 -2.27 -7.88 -21.95
#